data_1bb5e672f29ded887bc80ae4f7737651
#
_entry.id   1bb5e672f29ded887bc80ae4f7737651
#
_cell.length_a   1.000
_cell.length_b   1.000
_cell.length_c   1.000
_cell.angle_alpha   90.00
_cell.angle_beta   90.00
_cell.angle_gamma   90.00
#
_symmetry.space_group_name_H-M   'P 1'
#
loop_
_entity.id
_entity.type
_entity.pdbx_description
1 polymer ?
#
loop_
_entity_poly.entity_id
_entity_poly.type
_entity_poly.pdbx_seq_one_letter_code
_entity_poly.pdbx_strand_id
1 'polypeptide(L)'
;LSVVSMDYYLQSVVPSEMPASWPTAALEAQVIAARTYAAHQRANQAPGTPYDTCDSTSCQVYRGMAGYTTAGTQVPHENARSTAAVASTAGLGLFANGSPALTEFGSSNGGRTVKTALPYQVSLADPYDAVPSGSTSRWTKTLPISAIEKAYPTIGKLKALRIDKRDGIDAWGGRIITMTVIGSAGSKTVKGTAFSAALGLRSTWWTVS
;
A
#
# COMPACT_ATOMS: atom_id res chain seq x y z
N LEU A 1 -12.63 -21.31 -1.09
CA LEU A 1 -11.21 -21.41 -1.44
C LEU A 1 -11.11 -21.65 -2.94
N SER A 2 -10.35 -20.81 -3.65
CA SER A 2 -10.10 -20.99 -5.09
C SER A 2 -8.67 -21.51 -5.29
N VAL A 3 -8.50 -22.49 -6.18
CA VAL A 3 -7.19 -22.98 -6.59
C VAL A 3 -7.01 -22.62 -8.06
N VAL A 4 -6.09 -21.71 -8.35
CA VAL A 4 -5.85 -21.18 -9.69
C VAL A 4 -4.35 -21.13 -9.97
N SER A 5 -3.95 -21.16 -11.24
CA SER A 5 -2.55 -20.92 -11.59
C SER A 5 -2.17 -19.47 -11.30
N MET A 6 -0.87 -19.21 -11.12
CA MET A 6 -0.37 -17.86 -10.87
C MET A 6 -0.81 -16.86 -11.95
N ASP A 7 -0.77 -17.24 -13.22
CA ASP A 7 -1.12 -16.34 -14.32
C ASP A 7 -2.64 -16.05 -14.34
N TYR A 8 -3.51 -17.02 -14.09
CA TYR A 8 -4.94 -16.78 -13.94
C TYR A 8 -5.26 -15.89 -12.73
N TYR A 9 -4.56 -16.08 -11.62
CA TYR A 9 -4.65 -15.20 -10.47
C TYR A 9 -4.32 -13.74 -10.84
N LEU A 10 -3.22 -13.53 -11.55
CA LEU A 10 -2.74 -12.19 -11.94
C LEU A 10 -3.66 -11.51 -12.98
N GLN A 11 -4.36 -12.25 -13.83
CA GLN A 11 -5.31 -11.69 -14.79
C GLN A 11 -6.44 -10.90 -14.10
N SER A 12 -6.84 -11.30 -12.89
CA SER A 12 -7.82 -10.58 -12.08
C SER A 12 -7.19 -9.58 -11.11
N VAL A 13 -6.05 -9.88 -10.52
CA VAL A 13 -5.36 -9.00 -9.56
C VAL A 13 -4.91 -7.72 -10.24
N VAL A 14 -4.23 -7.78 -11.38
CA VAL A 14 -3.62 -6.60 -12.00
C VAL A 14 -4.64 -5.52 -12.33
N PRO A 15 -5.77 -5.79 -13.00
CA PRO A 15 -6.76 -4.74 -13.27
C PRO A 15 -7.56 -4.31 -12.02
N SER A 16 -7.48 -5.06 -10.91
CA SER A 16 -8.05 -4.67 -9.62
C SER A 16 -7.14 -3.71 -8.85
N GLU A 17 -5.83 -3.77 -9.07
CA GLU A 17 -4.82 -2.95 -8.39
C GLU A 17 -4.38 -1.73 -9.21
N MET A 18 -4.45 -1.79 -10.55
CA MET A 18 -3.99 -0.74 -11.45
C MET A 18 -4.95 -0.56 -12.63
N PRO A 19 -5.26 0.69 -13.04
CA PRO A 19 -6.07 0.92 -14.23
C PRO A 19 -5.44 0.29 -15.49
N ALA A 20 -6.15 -0.60 -16.15
CA ALA A 20 -5.67 -1.28 -17.35
C ALA A 20 -5.42 -0.35 -18.56
N SER A 21 -5.86 0.92 -18.48
CA SER A 21 -5.57 1.97 -19.46
C SER A 21 -4.17 2.55 -19.36
N TRP A 22 -3.42 2.24 -18.30
CA TRP A 22 -2.07 2.75 -18.10
C TRP A 22 -1.07 2.16 -19.13
N PRO A 23 0.14 2.76 -19.30
CA PRO A 23 1.15 2.27 -20.25
C PRO A 23 1.49 0.79 -20.02
N THR A 24 1.77 0.06 -21.10
CA THR A 24 2.08 -1.37 -21.05
C THR A 24 3.23 -1.68 -20.08
N ALA A 25 4.30 -0.87 -20.11
CA ALA A 25 5.43 -1.04 -19.19
C ALA A 25 5.02 -0.92 -17.70
N ALA A 26 4.04 -0.07 -17.38
CA ALA A 26 3.51 0.03 -16.02
C ALA A 26 2.71 -1.22 -15.64
N LEU A 27 1.90 -1.75 -16.57
CA LEU A 27 1.17 -3.01 -16.35
C LEU A 27 2.13 -4.17 -16.17
N GLU A 28 3.19 -4.26 -16.98
CA GLU A 28 4.22 -5.31 -16.87
C GLU A 28 4.97 -5.23 -15.54
N ALA A 29 5.35 -4.02 -15.10
CA ALA A 29 5.97 -3.81 -13.80
C ALA A 29 5.06 -4.24 -12.65
N GLN A 30 3.76 -3.90 -12.72
CA GLN A 30 2.76 -4.32 -11.74
C GLN A 30 2.60 -5.85 -11.73
N VAL A 31 2.56 -6.49 -12.89
CA VAL A 31 2.49 -7.97 -12.99
C VAL A 31 3.68 -8.61 -12.29
N ILE A 32 4.90 -8.16 -12.58
CA ILE A 32 6.13 -8.72 -11.98
C ILE A 32 6.11 -8.52 -10.46
N ALA A 33 5.71 -7.33 -9.99
CA ALA A 33 5.59 -7.05 -8.56
C ALA A 33 4.52 -7.94 -7.90
N ALA A 34 3.32 -8.02 -8.47
CA ALA A 34 2.21 -8.81 -7.93
C ALA A 34 2.51 -10.32 -7.93
N ARG A 35 3.13 -10.84 -9.00
CA ARG A 35 3.58 -12.24 -9.08
C ARG A 35 4.58 -12.55 -7.99
N THR A 36 5.56 -11.68 -7.82
CA THR A 36 6.62 -11.87 -6.82
C THR A 36 6.06 -11.78 -5.40
N TYR A 37 5.15 -10.84 -5.14
CA TYR A 37 4.45 -10.72 -3.86
C TYR A 37 3.67 -12.00 -3.52
N ALA A 38 2.87 -12.51 -4.44
CA ALA A 38 2.12 -13.75 -4.24
C ALA A 38 3.04 -14.96 -4.00
N ALA A 39 4.14 -15.06 -4.76
CA ALA A 39 5.16 -16.09 -4.56
C ALA A 39 5.84 -15.98 -3.18
N HIS A 40 6.12 -14.74 -2.73
CA HIS A 40 6.66 -14.48 -1.40
C HIS A 40 5.68 -14.90 -0.30
N GLN A 41 4.40 -14.54 -0.42
CA GLN A 41 3.36 -14.94 0.53
C GLN A 41 3.29 -16.46 0.65
N ARG A 42 3.19 -17.17 -0.49
CA ARG A 42 3.18 -18.63 -0.53
C ARG A 42 4.40 -19.26 0.15
N ALA A 43 5.60 -18.72 -0.13
CA ALA A 43 6.85 -19.26 0.44
C ALA A 43 6.98 -19.03 1.95
N ASN A 44 6.24 -18.07 2.53
CA ASN A 44 6.32 -17.69 3.93
C ASN A 44 5.05 -18.01 4.74
N GLN A 45 4.11 -18.78 4.17
CA GLN A 45 2.92 -19.20 4.91
C GLN A 45 3.28 -20.11 6.07
N ALA A 46 2.57 -19.94 7.18
CA ALA A 46 2.71 -20.83 8.32
C ALA A 46 2.23 -22.25 7.96
N PRO A 47 2.90 -23.29 8.43
CA PRO A 47 2.43 -24.66 8.24
C PRO A 47 0.97 -24.84 8.66
N GLY A 48 0.17 -25.49 7.80
CA GLY A 48 -1.26 -25.71 8.05
C GLY A 48 -2.18 -24.58 7.63
N THR A 49 -1.66 -23.46 7.14
CA THR A 49 -2.50 -22.40 6.54
C THR A 49 -3.21 -22.95 5.29
N PRO A 50 -4.55 -22.83 5.18
CA PRO A 50 -5.30 -23.46 4.10
C PRO A 50 -5.25 -22.69 2.76
N TYR A 51 -4.52 -21.58 2.68
CA TYR A 51 -4.39 -20.74 1.47
C TYR A 51 -2.98 -20.14 1.36
N ASP A 52 -2.55 -19.85 0.15
CA ASP A 52 -1.24 -19.22 -0.14
C ASP A 52 -1.27 -17.70 0.07
N THR A 53 -2.39 -17.04 -0.25
CA THR A 53 -2.60 -15.58 -0.10
C THR A 53 -4.09 -15.29 0.10
N CYS A 54 -4.41 -14.13 0.66
CA CYS A 54 -5.80 -13.67 0.80
C CYS A 54 -6.24 -12.88 -0.46
N ASP A 55 -7.56 -12.68 -0.61
CA ASP A 55 -8.19 -12.05 -1.77
C ASP A 55 -8.67 -10.61 -1.51
N SER A 56 -8.16 -9.98 -0.47
CA SER A 56 -8.57 -8.65 -0.02
C SER A 56 -7.42 -7.64 -0.04
N THR A 57 -7.71 -6.39 0.30
CA THR A 57 -6.71 -5.31 0.44
C THR A 57 -5.66 -5.57 1.52
N SER A 58 -5.81 -6.61 2.33
CA SER A 58 -4.77 -7.04 3.27
C SER A 58 -3.63 -7.81 2.60
N CYS A 59 -3.88 -8.35 1.40
CA CYS A 59 -2.88 -8.98 0.53
C CYS A 59 -2.91 -8.33 -0.86
N GLN A 60 -3.68 -8.92 -1.80
CA GLN A 60 -3.92 -8.41 -3.15
C GLN A 60 -5.37 -8.67 -3.53
N VAL A 61 -6.03 -7.68 -4.13
CA VAL A 61 -7.45 -7.81 -4.48
C VAL A 61 -7.64 -8.78 -5.65
N TYR A 62 -8.13 -9.97 -5.34
CA TYR A 62 -8.52 -10.98 -6.33
C TYR A 62 -10.04 -11.09 -6.39
N ARG A 63 -10.65 -10.84 -7.55
CA ARG A 63 -12.12 -10.84 -7.75
C ARG A 63 -12.61 -12.01 -8.58
N GLY A 64 -11.72 -12.90 -9.01
CA GLY A 64 -12.03 -13.92 -10.00
C GLY A 64 -12.18 -13.34 -11.42
N MET A 65 -12.57 -14.17 -12.37
CA MET A 65 -12.69 -13.78 -13.79
C MET A 65 -13.79 -12.75 -14.01
N ALA A 66 -14.92 -12.90 -13.34
CA ALA A 66 -16.07 -12.02 -13.47
C ALA A 66 -16.96 -12.05 -12.23
N GLY A 67 -17.77 -11.02 -12.06
CA GLY A 67 -18.87 -10.93 -11.10
C GLY A 67 -20.20 -10.73 -11.82
N TYR A 68 -21.28 -10.60 -11.04
CA TYR A 68 -22.62 -10.33 -11.55
C TYR A 68 -23.23 -9.12 -10.83
N THR A 69 -23.92 -8.28 -11.58
CA THR A 69 -24.75 -7.21 -11.00
C THR A 69 -25.97 -7.80 -10.30
N THR A 70 -26.67 -6.99 -9.52
CA THR A 70 -27.96 -7.37 -8.93
C THR A 70 -29.02 -7.73 -9.98
N ALA A 71 -28.88 -7.23 -11.21
CA ALA A 71 -29.74 -7.55 -12.36
C ALA A 71 -29.30 -8.83 -13.12
N GLY A 72 -28.25 -9.56 -12.62
CA GLY A 72 -27.75 -10.78 -13.24
C GLY A 72 -26.81 -10.56 -14.43
N THR A 73 -26.42 -9.32 -14.75
CA THR A 73 -25.47 -9.03 -15.83
C THR A 73 -24.05 -9.37 -15.40
N GLN A 74 -23.35 -10.17 -16.20
CA GLN A 74 -21.94 -10.49 -15.96
C GLN A 74 -21.06 -9.26 -16.19
N VAL A 75 -20.15 -9.01 -15.25
CA VAL A 75 -19.15 -7.93 -15.32
C VAL A 75 -17.76 -8.56 -15.24
N PRO A 76 -16.95 -8.45 -16.31
CA PRO A 76 -15.59 -9.01 -16.30
C PRO A 76 -14.71 -8.24 -15.32
N HIS A 77 -13.88 -8.97 -14.58
CA HIS A 77 -12.84 -8.42 -13.72
C HIS A 77 -11.44 -8.51 -14.36
N GLU A 78 -11.34 -9.17 -15.50
CA GLU A 78 -10.15 -9.28 -16.31
C GLU A 78 -10.16 -8.25 -17.45
N ASN A 79 -9.00 -7.89 -17.96
CA ASN A 79 -8.84 -6.94 -19.05
C ASN A 79 -7.79 -7.44 -20.04
N ALA A 80 -8.06 -7.37 -21.34
CA ALA A 80 -7.18 -7.88 -22.38
C ALA A 80 -5.77 -7.30 -22.33
N ARG A 81 -5.60 -6.01 -21.97
CA ARG A 81 -4.28 -5.38 -21.87
C ARG A 81 -3.48 -5.91 -20.68
N SER A 82 -4.11 -6.07 -19.51
CA SER A 82 -3.45 -6.66 -18.34
C SER A 82 -3.17 -8.14 -18.56
N THR A 83 -4.06 -8.88 -19.22
CA THR A 83 -3.83 -10.27 -19.61
C THR A 83 -2.62 -10.40 -20.56
N ALA A 84 -2.48 -9.50 -21.53
CA ALA A 84 -1.31 -9.46 -22.41
C ALA A 84 -0.01 -9.17 -21.63
N ALA A 85 -0.05 -8.26 -20.66
CA ALA A 85 1.09 -7.98 -19.78
C ALA A 85 1.47 -9.19 -18.89
N VAL A 86 0.49 -9.96 -18.42
CA VAL A 86 0.76 -11.24 -17.70
C VAL A 86 1.49 -12.22 -18.60
N ALA A 87 1.03 -12.37 -19.85
CA ALA A 87 1.65 -13.30 -20.81
C ALA A 87 3.07 -12.86 -21.21
N SER A 88 3.28 -11.56 -21.50
CA SER A 88 4.61 -11.03 -21.90
C SER A 88 5.67 -11.13 -20.80
N THR A 89 5.23 -11.18 -19.54
CA THR A 89 6.13 -11.28 -18.37
C THR A 89 6.09 -12.68 -17.70
N ALA A 90 5.61 -13.70 -18.42
CA ALA A 90 5.51 -15.06 -17.85
C ALA A 90 6.85 -15.53 -17.29
N GLY A 91 6.83 -16.12 -16.09
CA GLY A 91 8.02 -16.61 -15.40
C GLY A 91 8.93 -15.54 -14.79
N LEU A 92 8.70 -14.24 -15.03
CA LEU A 92 9.51 -13.18 -14.45
C LEU A 92 9.10 -12.88 -13.01
N GLY A 93 10.09 -12.73 -12.13
CA GLY A 93 9.91 -12.36 -10.73
C GLY A 93 11.18 -11.71 -10.17
N LEU A 94 11.07 -11.07 -9.02
CA LEU A 94 12.18 -10.42 -8.31
C LEU A 94 12.62 -11.31 -7.14
N PHE A 95 13.90 -11.55 -7.03
CA PHE A 95 14.46 -12.42 -6.01
C PHE A 95 15.52 -11.71 -5.18
N ALA A 96 15.55 -12.01 -3.90
CA ALA A 96 16.59 -11.59 -2.97
C ALA A 96 17.11 -12.84 -2.22
N ASN A 97 18.41 -13.06 -2.25
CA ASN A 97 19.05 -14.22 -1.60
C ASN A 97 18.41 -15.58 -1.97
N GLY A 98 18.03 -15.76 -3.25
CA GLY A 98 17.44 -17.00 -3.75
C GLY A 98 15.95 -17.21 -3.43
N SER A 99 15.29 -16.27 -2.74
CA SER A 99 13.87 -16.33 -2.40
C SER A 99 13.09 -15.20 -3.06
N PRO A 100 11.77 -15.37 -3.34
CA PRO A 100 10.94 -14.29 -3.85
C PRO A 100 10.98 -13.08 -2.91
N ALA A 101 11.24 -11.89 -3.44
CA ALA A 101 11.31 -10.67 -2.66
C ALA A 101 9.91 -10.24 -2.18
N LEU A 102 9.83 -9.56 -1.03
CA LEU A 102 8.61 -8.86 -0.62
C LEU A 102 8.48 -7.58 -1.45
N THR A 103 7.66 -7.61 -2.48
CA THR A 103 7.45 -6.52 -3.44
C THR A 103 6.15 -5.78 -3.14
N GLU A 104 6.13 -5.03 -2.04
CA GLU A 104 5.00 -4.17 -1.71
C GLU A 104 4.87 -3.05 -2.73
N PHE A 105 3.63 -2.71 -3.09
CA PHE A 105 3.31 -1.63 -4.01
C PHE A 105 2.15 -0.77 -3.47
N GLY A 106 1.97 0.40 -4.04
CA GLY A 106 0.91 1.33 -3.67
C GLY A 106 0.72 2.41 -4.74
N SER A 107 -0.36 3.19 -4.62
CA SER A 107 -0.75 4.19 -5.61
C SER A 107 0.18 5.41 -5.65
N SER A 108 0.92 5.69 -4.59
CA SER A 108 1.88 6.80 -4.51
C SER A 108 2.79 6.60 -3.30
N ASN A 109 4.08 6.89 -3.47
CA ASN A 109 5.06 6.92 -2.39
C ASN A 109 5.36 8.36 -1.90
N GLY A 110 4.73 9.38 -2.50
CA GLY A 110 4.92 10.79 -2.17
C GLY A 110 6.22 11.38 -2.77
N GLY A 111 6.84 10.70 -3.74
CA GLY A 111 8.09 11.10 -4.40
C GLY A 111 9.34 10.43 -3.83
N ARG A 112 9.19 9.52 -2.85
CA ARG A 112 10.31 8.77 -2.28
C ARG A 112 9.85 7.48 -1.62
N THR A 113 10.53 6.38 -1.91
CA THR A 113 10.30 5.09 -1.25
C THR A 113 10.75 5.12 0.22
N VAL A 114 10.25 4.20 1.02
CA VAL A 114 10.60 4.06 2.45
C VAL A 114 11.60 2.93 2.63
N LYS A 115 12.68 3.20 3.34
CA LYS A 115 13.60 2.14 3.79
C LYS A 115 12.92 1.30 4.87
N THR A 116 13.02 -0.01 4.74
CA THR A 116 12.56 -0.96 5.76
C THR A 116 13.74 -1.73 6.38
N ALA A 117 13.43 -2.79 7.13
CA ALA A 117 14.44 -3.73 7.63
C ALA A 117 15.00 -4.64 6.54
N LEU A 118 14.32 -4.76 5.39
CA LEU A 118 14.77 -5.58 4.27
C LEU A 118 15.86 -4.85 3.48
N PRO A 119 17.03 -5.45 3.24
CA PRO A 119 18.17 -4.74 2.66
C PRO A 119 17.96 -4.23 1.23
N TYR A 120 17.01 -4.81 0.50
CA TYR A 120 16.66 -4.39 -0.85
C TYR A 120 15.51 -3.34 -0.90
N GLN A 121 14.83 -3.08 0.21
CA GLN A 121 13.85 -2.00 0.31
C GLN A 121 14.53 -0.74 0.84
N VAL A 122 15.02 0.07 -0.08
CA VAL A 122 15.82 1.27 0.21
C VAL A 122 15.03 2.55 -0.03
N SER A 123 15.46 3.65 0.57
CA SER A 123 14.89 4.98 0.32
C SER A 123 15.49 5.58 -0.94
N LEU A 124 14.71 5.63 -2.01
CA LEU A 124 15.09 6.22 -3.30
C LEU A 124 14.12 7.36 -3.66
N ALA A 125 14.66 8.44 -4.23
CA ALA A 125 13.84 9.48 -4.83
C ALA A 125 13.08 8.92 -6.04
N ASP A 126 11.80 9.28 -6.13
CA ASP A 126 10.92 8.93 -7.25
C ASP A 126 10.36 10.21 -7.88
N PRO A 127 11.07 10.78 -8.88
CA PRO A 127 10.63 12.00 -9.52
C PRO A 127 9.36 11.81 -10.36
N TYR A 128 8.95 10.59 -10.62
CA TYR A 128 7.79 10.26 -11.46
C TYR A 128 6.49 10.14 -10.69
N ASP A 129 6.52 10.01 -9.35
CA ASP A 129 5.31 9.88 -8.51
C ASP A 129 4.35 11.08 -8.63
N ALA A 130 4.87 12.27 -8.89
CA ALA A 130 4.07 13.50 -9.01
C ALA A 130 3.55 13.78 -10.43
N VAL A 131 3.94 12.98 -11.42
CA VAL A 131 3.57 13.18 -12.84
C VAL A 131 2.08 12.92 -13.11
N PRO A 132 1.44 11.90 -12.56
CA PRO A 132 0.00 11.81 -12.63
C PRO A 132 -0.62 12.90 -11.76
N SER A 133 -1.39 13.80 -12.35
CA SER A 133 -2.17 14.83 -11.64
C SER A 133 -3.27 14.21 -10.79
N GLY A 134 -2.90 13.46 -9.77
CA GLY A 134 -3.81 12.74 -8.89
C GLY A 134 -3.74 13.21 -7.44
N SER A 135 -4.84 13.11 -6.74
CA SER A 135 -4.99 13.47 -5.32
C SER A 135 -4.23 12.56 -4.35
N THR A 136 -3.44 11.60 -4.84
CA THR A 136 -2.73 10.63 -3.99
C THR A 136 -1.36 11.13 -3.55
N SER A 137 -0.63 11.85 -4.39
CA SER A 137 0.70 12.38 -4.07
C SER A 137 0.64 13.64 -3.17
N ARG A 138 -0.42 14.45 -3.32
CA ARG A 138 -0.67 15.63 -2.48
C ARG A 138 -2.08 15.56 -1.92
N TRP A 139 -2.23 15.77 -0.61
CA TRP A 139 -3.51 15.65 0.06
C TRP A 139 -3.61 16.58 1.27
N THR A 140 -4.83 16.96 1.57
CA THR A 140 -5.20 17.66 2.81
C THR A 140 -6.31 16.86 3.48
N LYS A 141 -6.28 16.78 4.78
CA LYS A 141 -7.34 16.17 5.59
C LYS A 141 -7.64 17.03 6.81
N THR A 142 -8.86 17.50 6.90
CA THR A 142 -9.36 18.14 8.11
C THR A 142 -9.76 17.07 9.12
N LEU A 143 -9.23 17.16 10.32
CA LEU A 143 -9.56 16.27 11.43
C LEU A 143 -10.28 17.07 12.51
N PRO A 144 -11.48 16.68 12.97
CA PRO A 144 -12.06 17.24 14.16
C PRO A 144 -11.21 16.85 15.39
N ILE A 145 -11.03 17.76 16.32
CA ILE A 145 -10.27 17.52 17.56
C ILE A 145 -10.80 16.28 18.28
N SER A 146 -12.10 16.07 18.29
CA SER A 146 -12.75 14.90 18.89
C SER A 146 -12.30 13.56 18.31
N ALA A 147 -11.88 13.50 17.03
CA ALA A 147 -11.35 12.26 16.45
C ALA A 147 -9.99 11.90 17.06
N ILE A 148 -9.15 12.91 17.34
CA ILE A 148 -7.85 12.70 18.00
C ILE A 148 -8.08 12.31 19.47
N GLU A 149 -8.96 12.97 20.18
CA GLU A 149 -9.32 12.65 21.57
C GLU A 149 -9.89 11.23 21.69
N LYS A 150 -10.71 10.80 20.72
CA LYS A 150 -11.25 9.43 20.65
C LYS A 150 -10.15 8.39 20.40
N ALA A 151 -9.20 8.69 19.52
CA ALA A 151 -8.08 7.79 19.23
C ALA A 151 -7.10 7.68 20.43
N TYR A 152 -7.02 8.71 21.27
CA TYR A 152 -6.09 8.78 22.40
C TYR A 152 -6.83 9.22 23.70
N PRO A 153 -7.76 8.44 24.22
CA PRO A 153 -8.64 8.87 25.33
C PRO A 153 -7.90 9.22 26.62
N THR A 154 -6.71 8.65 26.83
CA THR A 154 -5.91 8.88 28.03
C THR A 154 -5.30 10.29 28.14
N ILE A 155 -5.30 11.07 27.06
CA ILE A 155 -4.76 12.45 27.09
C ILE A 155 -5.77 13.48 27.64
N GLY A 156 -7.05 13.14 27.70
CA GLY A 156 -8.12 14.11 27.99
C GLY A 156 -8.37 15.04 26.79
N LYS A 157 -8.53 16.35 27.03
CA LYS A 157 -8.72 17.33 25.97
C LYS A 157 -7.42 17.65 25.25
N LEU A 158 -7.43 17.62 23.91
CA LEU A 158 -6.25 17.91 23.10
C LEU A 158 -5.77 19.34 23.34
N LYS A 159 -4.46 19.49 23.57
CA LYS A 159 -3.76 20.78 23.68
C LYS A 159 -2.79 21.03 22.53
N ALA A 160 -2.02 20.01 22.13
CA ALA A 160 -1.02 20.15 21.08
C ALA A 160 -0.65 18.80 20.45
N LEU A 161 -0.15 18.88 19.22
CA LEU A 161 0.59 17.80 18.55
C LEU A 161 2.04 18.27 18.42
N ARG A 162 2.98 17.49 18.94
CA ARG A 162 4.40 17.77 18.82
C ARG A 162 5.06 16.67 17.99
N ILE A 163 5.74 17.07 16.94
CA ILE A 163 6.54 16.14 16.14
C ILE A 163 7.91 16.04 16.80
N ASP A 164 8.27 14.86 17.29
CA ASP A 164 9.50 14.65 18.05
C ASP A 164 10.67 14.26 17.14
N LYS A 165 10.39 13.46 16.09
CA LYS A 165 11.41 13.00 15.15
C LYS A 165 10.84 12.79 13.76
N ARG A 166 11.61 13.23 12.75
CA ARG A 166 11.40 12.94 11.33
C ARG A 166 12.59 12.18 10.76
N ASP A 167 12.48 11.62 9.57
CA ASP A 167 13.59 10.92 8.90
C ASP A 167 14.65 11.86 8.31
N GLY A 168 14.37 13.16 8.28
CA GLY A 168 15.31 14.20 7.84
C GLY A 168 15.41 14.37 6.32
N ILE A 169 14.50 13.75 5.55
CA ILE A 169 14.58 13.72 4.09
C ILE A 169 13.47 14.57 3.46
N ASP A 170 13.83 15.47 2.54
CA ASP A 170 12.92 16.28 1.71
C ASP A 170 12.05 17.30 2.50
N ALA A 171 10.87 17.66 1.96
CA ALA A 171 10.01 18.71 2.49
C ALA A 171 9.57 18.46 3.94
N TRP A 172 9.50 19.52 4.72
CA TRP A 172 9.15 19.54 6.15
C TRP A 172 10.08 18.68 7.04
N GLY A 173 11.25 18.28 6.54
CA GLY A 173 12.16 17.35 7.22
C GLY A 173 11.70 15.89 7.12
N GLY A 174 10.85 15.57 6.16
CA GLY A 174 10.48 14.20 5.80
C GLY A 174 9.34 13.59 6.61
N ARG A 175 9.32 12.27 6.62
CA ARG A 175 8.27 11.46 7.27
C ARG A 175 8.39 11.49 8.80
N ILE A 176 7.26 11.55 9.47
CA ILE A 176 7.20 11.50 10.93
C ILE A 176 7.52 10.09 11.41
N ILE A 177 8.57 9.97 12.20
CA ILE A 177 8.97 8.72 12.86
C ILE A 177 8.26 8.59 14.21
N THR A 178 8.35 9.66 15.03
CA THR A 178 7.69 9.72 16.33
C THR A 178 7.09 11.11 16.57
N MET A 179 6.01 11.13 17.32
CA MET A 179 5.32 12.36 17.73
C MET A 179 4.63 12.16 19.07
N THR A 180 4.36 13.26 19.78
CA THR A 180 3.66 13.27 21.05
C THR A 180 2.33 14.00 20.91
N VAL A 181 1.25 13.31 21.30
CA VAL A 181 -0.10 13.87 21.44
C VAL A 181 -0.26 14.38 22.88
N ILE A 182 -0.46 15.66 23.05
CA ILE A 182 -0.48 16.35 24.37
C ILE A 182 -1.88 16.80 24.67
N GLY A 183 -2.38 16.46 25.84
CA GLY A 183 -3.70 16.84 26.30
C GLY A 183 -3.73 17.34 27.75
N SER A 184 -4.95 17.58 28.24
CA SER A 184 -5.18 18.14 29.59
C SER A 184 -4.87 17.16 30.73
N ALA A 185 -4.99 15.85 30.46
CA ALA A 185 -4.79 14.79 31.46
C ALA A 185 -3.44 14.07 31.31
N GLY A 186 -2.66 14.44 30.28
CA GLY A 186 -1.34 13.83 30.05
C GLY A 186 -0.92 13.88 28.58
N SER A 187 0.11 13.12 28.27
CA SER A 187 0.63 13.02 26.89
C SER A 187 0.93 11.57 26.51
N LYS A 188 0.91 11.30 25.20
CA LYS A 188 1.24 9.99 24.66
C LYS A 188 2.16 10.12 23.45
N THR A 189 3.36 9.55 23.54
CA THR A 189 4.27 9.44 22.41
C THR A 189 3.90 8.23 21.58
N VAL A 190 3.83 8.39 20.26
CA VAL A 190 3.41 7.37 19.32
C VAL A 190 4.30 7.37 18.06
N LYS A 191 4.35 6.24 17.35
CA LYS A 191 4.95 6.19 16.02
C LYS A 191 4.09 6.97 15.03
N GLY A 192 4.70 7.66 14.06
CA GLY A 192 3.98 8.35 13.00
C GLY A 192 3.03 7.43 12.21
N THR A 193 3.43 6.17 11.99
CA THR A 193 2.59 5.13 11.36
C THR A 193 1.34 4.82 12.18
N ALA A 194 1.48 4.67 13.50
CA ALA A 194 0.36 4.40 14.39
C ALA A 194 -0.63 5.58 14.44
N PHE A 195 -0.11 6.83 14.47
CA PHE A 195 -0.95 8.02 14.43
C PHE A 195 -1.70 8.11 13.09
N SER A 196 -0.99 7.91 11.97
CA SER A 196 -1.60 7.96 10.65
C SER A 196 -2.69 6.89 10.48
N ALA A 197 -2.44 5.66 10.92
CA ALA A 197 -3.42 4.57 10.88
C ALA A 197 -4.66 4.87 11.72
N ALA A 198 -4.48 5.32 12.97
CA ALA A 198 -5.58 5.62 13.89
C ALA A 198 -6.53 6.72 13.37
N LEU A 199 -6.01 7.65 12.57
CA LEU A 199 -6.76 8.79 12.03
C LEU A 199 -7.02 8.68 10.52
N GLY A 200 -6.68 7.56 9.90
CA GLY A 200 -6.88 7.32 8.47
C GLY A 200 -6.14 8.31 7.58
N LEU A 201 -4.92 8.71 7.95
CA LEU A 201 -4.07 9.55 7.12
C LEU A 201 -3.41 8.70 6.02
N ARG A 202 -3.19 9.30 4.84
CA ARG A 202 -2.65 8.57 3.68
C ARG A 202 -1.17 8.21 3.82
N SER A 203 -0.41 8.95 4.62
CA SER A 203 1.03 8.71 4.82
C SER A 203 1.48 9.28 6.18
N THR A 204 2.77 9.09 6.50
CA THR A 204 3.45 9.75 7.62
C THR A 204 4.14 11.04 7.20
N TRP A 205 4.04 11.43 5.94
CA TRP A 205 4.66 12.64 5.38
C TRP A 205 3.63 13.76 5.27
N TRP A 206 3.49 14.49 6.34
CA TRP A 206 2.53 15.60 6.47
C TRP A 206 3.02 16.65 7.47
N THR A 207 2.39 17.81 7.42
CA THR A 207 2.52 18.87 8.42
C THR A 207 1.14 19.38 8.79
N VAL A 208 1.01 20.09 9.91
CA VAL A 208 -0.19 20.82 10.29
C VAL A 208 -0.13 22.25 9.78
N SER A 209 -1.25 22.79 9.36
CA SER A 209 -1.44 24.19 8.98
C SER A 209 -2.51 24.82 9.83
#